data_d30678e936167a95bf531097a53d4a74
#
_entry.id   d30678e936167a95bf531097a53d4a74
#
_cell.length_a   1.000
_cell.length_b   1.000
_cell.length_c   1.000
_cell.angle_alpha   90.00
_cell.angle_beta   90.00
_cell.angle_gamma   90.00
#
_symmetry.space_group_name_H-M   'P 1'
#
loop_
_entity.id
_entity.type
_entity.pdbx_description
1 polymer ?
#
loop_
_entity_poly.entity_id
_entity_poly.type
_entity_poly.pdbx_seq_one_letter_code
_entity_poly.pdbx_strand_id
1 'polypeptide(L)'
;MKKQQRGYARQDRVQEQIMRDLAELTRTGLKDPRAGFITITEVELTRDYSHATVWYTVMDEKTREVTAEALDNAKGHLRSELAKRIKVFKTPELHFEYDESIERGMNISSLINQANSEKPVQD
;
A
#
# COMPACT_ATOMS: atom_id res chain seq x y z
N MET A 1 0.79 23.53 1.21
CA MET A 1 0.81 23.51 0.76
C MET A 1 0.88 23.45 -0.07
N LYS A 2 0.72 23.50 -0.36
CA LYS A 2 0.71 23.37 -1.06
C LYS A 2 0.59 23.66 -2.01
N LYS A 3 0.85 24.29 -2.10
CA LYS A 3 0.54 24.55 -3.06
C LYS A 3 0.39 23.67 -4.05
N GLN A 4 -0.42 23.34 -4.25
CA GLN A 4 -0.68 22.28 -5.11
C GLN A 4 -0.75 22.69 -6.50
N GLN A 5 -0.04 22.00 -7.38
CA GLN A 5 -0.14 22.19 -8.78
C GLN A 5 -1.34 21.46 -9.29
N ARG A 6 -1.87 21.82 -10.43
CA ARG A 6 -3.03 21.17 -10.97
C ARG A 6 -2.78 19.73 -11.31
N GLY A 7 -1.62 19.44 -11.91
CA GLY A 7 -1.26 18.06 -12.23
C GLY A 7 -1.11 17.24 -11.00
N TYR A 8 -0.59 17.86 -9.97
CA TYR A 8 -0.40 17.21 -8.69
C TYR A 8 -1.74 16.83 -8.07
N ALA A 9 -2.70 17.75 -8.10
CA ALA A 9 -4.02 17.49 -7.54
C ALA A 9 -4.72 16.37 -8.29
N ARG A 10 -4.57 16.34 -9.62
CA ARG A 10 -5.16 15.29 -10.41
C ARG A 10 -4.53 13.95 -10.09
N GLN A 11 -3.20 13.94 -9.96
CA GLN A 11 -2.47 12.72 -9.63
C GLN A 11 -2.91 12.19 -8.28
N ASP A 12 -3.08 13.10 -7.32
CA ASP A 12 -3.54 12.72 -5.99
C ASP A 12 -4.91 12.07 -6.04
N ARG A 13 -5.80 12.62 -6.84
CA ARG A 13 -7.14 12.06 -6.94
C ARG A 13 -7.14 10.70 -7.59
N VAL A 14 -6.31 10.52 -8.60
CA VAL A 14 -6.20 9.21 -9.24
C VAL A 14 -5.61 8.20 -8.27
N GLN A 15 -4.60 8.62 -7.51
CA GLN A 15 -4.00 7.74 -6.51
C GLN A 15 -5.04 7.31 -5.48
N GLU A 16 -5.86 8.24 -5.01
CA GLU A 16 -6.90 7.90 -4.05
C GLU A 16 -7.92 6.95 -4.63
N GLN A 17 -8.28 7.17 -5.89
CA GLN A 17 -9.25 6.30 -6.54
C GLN A 17 -8.68 4.89 -6.70
N ILE A 18 -7.42 4.80 -7.12
CA ILE A 18 -6.77 3.51 -7.27
C ILE A 18 -6.72 2.79 -5.91
N MET A 19 -6.36 3.53 -4.88
CA MET A 19 -6.26 2.96 -3.55
C MET A 19 -7.61 2.38 -3.09
N ARG A 20 -8.66 3.15 -3.30
CA ARG A 20 -10.00 2.72 -2.91
C ARG A 20 -10.44 1.50 -3.68
N ASP A 21 -10.23 1.53 -4.99
CA ASP A 21 -10.65 0.41 -5.83
C ASP A 21 -9.85 -0.84 -5.54
N LEU A 22 -8.54 -0.70 -5.33
CA LEU A 22 -7.72 -1.86 -5.02
C LEU A 22 -8.04 -2.43 -3.65
N ALA A 23 -8.37 -1.56 -2.70
CA ALA A 23 -8.77 -2.05 -1.38
C ALA A 23 -9.98 -2.95 -1.49
N GLU A 24 -10.92 -2.56 -2.32
CA GLU A 24 -12.11 -3.36 -2.53
C GLU A 24 -11.80 -4.62 -3.32
N LEU A 25 -11.03 -4.49 -4.38
CA LEU A 25 -10.70 -5.61 -5.23
C LEU A 25 -9.90 -6.68 -4.51
N THR A 26 -8.97 -6.27 -3.67
CA THR A 26 -8.16 -7.25 -2.95
C THR A 26 -8.97 -7.96 -1.88
N ARG A 27 -9.98 -7.28 -1.33
CA ARG A 27 -10.83 -7.93 -0.35
C ARG A 27 -11.61 -9.08 -0.94
N THR A 28 -12.03 -8.93 -2.22
CA THR A 28 -12.87 -9.92 -2.87
C THR A 28 -12.16 -10.65 -3.99
N GLY A 29 -11.00 -10.19 -4.43
CA GLY A 29 -10.38 -10.68 -5.64
C GLY A 29 -9.20 -11.60 -5.47
N LEU A 30 -8.65 -11.71 -4.27
CA LEU A 30 -7.57 -12.65 -4.04
C LEU A 30 -8.16 -14.03 -3.84
N LYS A 31 -7.73 -14.95 -4.67
CA LYS A 31 -8.33 -16.28 -4.67
C LYS A 31 -7.57 -17.29 -3.84
N ASP A 32 -6.42 -16.91 -3.33
CA ASP A 32 -5.62 -17.81 -2.52
C ASP A 32 -6.16 -17.78 -1.09
N PRO A 33 -6.75 -18.88 -0.62
CA PRO A 33 -7.35 -18.88 0.72
C PRO A 33 -6.32 -18.75 1.84
N ARG A 34 -5.05 -18.95 1.53
CA ARG A 34 -4.01 -18.77 2.54
C ARG A 34 -3.68 -17.31 2.78
N ALA A 35 -4.04 -16.45 1.82
CA ALA A 35 -3.77 -15.03 1.97
C ALA A 35 -4.70 -14.45 3.02
N GLY A 36 -4.14 -13.62 3.88
CA GLY A 36 -4.93 -12.99 4.93
C GLY A 36 -5.48 -11.66 4.47
N PHE A 37 -6.05 -10.95 5.42
CA PHE A 37 -6.52 -9.60 5.14
C PHE A 37 -5.35 -8.66 4.96
N ILE A 38 -5.48 -7.77 4.02
CA ILE A 38 -4.46 -6.76 3.80
C ILE A 38 -5.09 -5.38 3.95
N THR A 39 -4.24 -4.42 4.27
CA THR A 39 -4.61 -3.01 4.28
C THR A 39 -3.68 -2.31 3.31
N ILE A 40 -4.26 -1.62 2.34
CA ILE A 40 -3.46 -0.81 1.44
C ILE A 40 -3.23 0.52 2.13
N THR A 41 -1.96 0.85 2.35
CA THR A 41 -1.62 2.03 3.13
C THR A 41 -1.31 3.23 2.26
N GLU A 42 -0.86 3.00 1.04
CA GLU A 42 -0.49 4.11 0.18
C GLU A 42 -0.40 3.63 -1.25
N VAL A 43 -0.73 4.51 -2.19
CA VAL A 43 -0.51 4.26 -3.61
C VAL A 43 0.28 5.44 -4.15
N GLU A 44 1.37 5.14 -4.81
CA GLU A 44 2.21 6.16 -5.40
C GLU A 44 2.26 5.95 -6.91
N LEU A 45 1.82 6.95 -7.65
CA LEU A 45 1.68 6.87 -9.09
C LEU A 45 2.78 7.68 -9.75
N THR A 46 3.38 7.13 -10.78
CA THR A 46 4.38 7.90 -11.52
C THR A 46 3.70 9.01 -12.29
N ARG A 47 4.50 10.00 -12.67
CA ARG A 47 3.97 11.18 -13.33
C ARG A 47 3.27 10.87 -14.62
N ASP A 48 3.78 9.91 -15.37
CA ASP A 48 3.18 9.55 -16.64
C ASP A 48 2.10 8.49 -16.48
N TYR A 49 1.74 8.14 -15.24
CA TYR A 49 0.68 7.20 -14.92
C TYR A 49 0.96 5.77 -15.39
N SER A 50 2.21 5.45 -15.68
CA SER A 50 2.51 4.13 -16.20
C SER A 50 2.74 3.09 -15.10
N HIS A 51 3.10 3.53 -13.90
CA HIS A 51 3.39 2.62 -12.81
C HIS A 51 2.77 3.12 -11.52
N ALA A 52 2.25 2.19 -10.74
CA ALA A 52 1.71 2.50 -9.42
C ALA A 52 2.34 1.55 -8.41
N THR A 53 2.99 2.10 -7.41
CA THR A 53 3.48 1.32 -6.30
C THR A 53 2.41 1.29 -5.23
N VAL A 54 2.00 0.10 -4.86
CA VAL A 54 0.92 -0.11 -3.91
C VAL A 54 1.50 -0.68 -2.63
N TRP A 55 1.49 0.14 -1.59
CA TRP A 55 2.04 -0.27 -0.30
C TRP A 55 0.94 -0.91 0.52
N TYR A 56 1.26 -2.01 1.18
CA TYR A 56 0.27 -2.74 1.95
C TYR A 56 0.87 -3.34 3.21
N THR A 57 0.01 -3.67 4.15
CA THR A 57 0.38 -4.44 5.33
C THR A 57 -0.57 -5.62 5.45
N VAL A 58 -0.16 -6.61 6.23
CA VAL A 58 -1.02 -7.76 6.54
C VAL A 58 -1.39 -7.68 8.00
N MET A 59 -2.55 -8.24 8.32
CA MET A 59 -2.99 -8.26 9.70
C MET A 59 -2.25 -9.32 10.50
N ASP A 60 -1.96 -10.45 9.89
CA ASP A 60 -1.26 -11.55 10.53
C ASP A 60 0.07 -11.74 9.85
N GLU A 61 1.13 -11.50 10.59
CA GLU A 61 2.49 -11.55 10.04
C GLU A 61 2.80 -12.91 9.42
N LYS A 62 2.17 -13.96 9.92
CA LYS A 62 2.39 -15.30 9.39
C LYS A 62 1.93 -15.42 7.94
N THR A 63 1.01 -14.56 7.51
CA THR A 63 0.48 -14.62 6.15
C THR A 63 1.24 -13.72 5.21
N ARG A 64 2.29 -13.05 5.67
CA ARG A 64 2.96 -12.03 4.87
C ARG A 64 3.51 -12.58 3.56
N GLU A 65 4.25 -13.68 3.64
CA GLU A 65 4.88 -14.23 2.44
C GLU A 65 3.87 -14.78 1.45
N VAL A 66 2.88 -15.51 1.96
CA VAL A 66 1.89 -16.11 1.08
C VAL A 66 0.99 -15.02 0.49
N THR A 67 0.76 -13.95 1.23
CA THR A 67 -0.02 -12.84 0.72
C THR A 67 0.75 -12.12 -0.38
N ALA A 68 2.06 -11.94 -0.20
CA ALA A 68 2.88 -11.33 -1.24
C ALA A 68 2.82 -12.14 -2.53
N GLU A 69 2.88 -13.45 -2.39
CA GLU A 69 2.80 -14.34 -3.54
C GLU A 69 1.43 -14.23 -4.21
N ALA A 70 0.38 -14.20 -3.39
CA ALA A 70 -0.98 -14.10 -3.91
C ALA A 70 -1.19 -12.80 -4.67
N LEU A 71 -0.65 -11.70 -4.14
CA LEU A 71 -0.75 -10.40 -4.81
C LEU A 71 0.02 -10.41 -6.13
N ASP A 72 1.20 -10.99 -6.13
CA ASP A 72 1.99 -11.06 -7.34
C ASP A 72 1.27 -11.87 -8.41
N ASN A 73 0.64 -12.97 -8.01
CA ASN A 73 -0.10 -13.78 -8.95
C ASN A 73 -1.37 -13.10 -9.44
N ALA A 74 -1.95 -12.23 -8.62
CA ALA A 74 -3.21 -11.59 -8.94
C ALA A 74 -3.05 -10.24 -9.63
N LYS A 75 -1.83 -9.72 -9.75
CA LYS A 75 -1.69 -8.33 -10.17
C LYS A 75 -2.19 -8.06 -11.58
N GLY A 76 -2.06 -9.03 -12.47
CA GLY A 76 -2.59 -8.86 -13.82
C GLY A 76 -4.10 -8.76 -13.82
N HIS A 77 -4.74 -9.62 -13.04
CA HIS A 77 -6.18 -9.59 -12.90
C HIS A 77 -6.64 -8.31 -12.22
N LEU A 78 -5.92 -7.90 -11.18
CA LEU A 78 -6.27 -6.67 -10.47
C LEU A 78 -6.14 -5.45 -11.38
N ARG A 79 -5.10 -5.42 -12.19
CA ARG A 79 -4.93 -4.33 -13.14
C ARG A 79 -6.07 -4.31 -14.15
N SER A 80 -6.46 -5.48 -14.62
CA SER A 80 -7.56 -5.58 -15.57
C SER A 80 -8.87 -5.09 -14.97
N GLU A 81 -9.14 -5.49 -13.73
CA GLU A 81 -10.35 -5.02 -13.05
C GLU A 81 -10.30 -3.53 -12.77
N LEU A 82 -9.12 -3.05 -12.42
CA LEU A 82 -8.94 -1.62 -12.18
C LEU A 82 -9.23 -0.82 -13.44
N ALA A 83 -8.80 -1.33 -14.58
CA ALA A 83 -9.02 -0.64 -15.85
C ALA A 83 -10.49 -0.44 -16.14
N LYS A 84 -11.34 -1.32 -15.64
CA LYS A 84 -12.78 -1.18 -15.84
C LYS A 84 -13.37 -0.10 -14.97
N ARG A 85 -12.70 0.25 -13.89
CA ARG A 85 -13.25 1.18 -12.90
C ARG A 85 -12.76 2.60 -13.08
N ILE A 86 -11.50 2.78 -13.46
CA ILE A 86 -10.97 4.13 -13.59
C ILE A 86 -11.01 4.56 -15.04
N LYS A 87 -11.31 5.85 -15.21
CA LYS A 87 -11.44 6.41 -16.54
C LYS A 87 -10.23 7.25 -16.85
N VAL A 88 -9.09 6.60 -16.94
CA VAL A 88 -7.87 7.27 -17.37
C VAL A 88 -7.42 6.60 -18.65
N PHE A 89 -6.68 7.33 -19.44
CA PHE A 89 -6.27 6.80 -20.74
C PHE A 89 -5.22 5.70 -20.60
N LYS A 90 -4.68 5.51 -19.42
CA LYS A 90 -3.69 4.47 -19.20
C LYS A 90 -3.86 3.91 -17.79
N THR A 91 -4.00 2.60 -17.71
CA THR A 91 -4.04 1.93 -16.41
C THR A 91 -2.62 1.56 -16.03
N PRO A 92 -2.16 1.99 -14.87
CA PRO A 92 -0.77 1.75 -14.50
C PRO A 92 -0.49 0.29 -14.23
N GLU A 93 0.75 -0.07 -14.40
CA GLU A 93 1.25 -1.36 -14.00
C GLU A 93 1.39 -1.35 -12.48
N LEU A 94 0.92 -2.42 -11.84
CA LEU A 94 0.88 -2.46 -10.38
C LEU A 94 2.13 -3.12 -9.83
N HIS A 95 2.68 -2.52 -8.78
CA HIS A 95 3.83 -3.06 -8.06
C HIS A 95 3.48 -3.05 -6.59
N PHE A 96 3.39 -4.23 -5.99
CA PHE A 96 3.01 -4.35 -4.59
C PHE A 96 4.25 -4.41 -3.72
N GLU A 97 4.29 -3.55 -2.70
CA GLU A 97 5.41 -3.49 -1.78
C GLU A 97 4.87 -3.53 -0.36
N TYR A 98 5.52 -4.30 0.48
CA TYR A 98 5.11 -4.35 1.87
C TYR A 98 5.52 -3.06 2.57
N ASP A 99 4.59 -2.47 3.28
CA ASP A 99 4.84 -1.21 3.97
C ASP A 99 5.32 -1.50 5.38
N GLU A 100 6.60 -1.32 5.59
CA GLU A 100 7.21 -1.56 6.88
C GLU A 100 7.25 -0.30 7.73
N SER A 101 6.72 0.80 7.23
CA SER A 101 6.84 2.07 7.94
C SER A 101 6.12 2.03 9.28
N ILE A 102 4.98 1.35 9.34
CA ILE A 102 4.25 1.24 10.60
C ILE A 102 5.04 0.41 11.60
N GLU A 103 5.57 -0.71 11.16
CA GLU A 103 6.37 -1.56 12.02
C GLU A 103 7.64 -0.83 12.47
N ARG A 104 8.28 -0.14 11.54
CA ARG A 104 9.47 0.63 11.89
C ARG A 104 9.14 1.72 12.87
N GLY A 105 8.00 2.38 12.67
CA GLY A 105 7.56 3.41 13.59
C GLY A 105 7.31 2.86 14.96
N MET A 106 6.68 1.71 15.05
CA MET A 106 6.43 1.08 16.32
C MET A 106 7.72 0.67 17.00
N ASN A 107 8.66 0.13 16.24
CA ASN A 107 9.95 -0.24 16.78
C ASN A 107 10.71 0.96 17.30
N ILE A 108 10.67 2.05 16.55
CA ILE A 108 11.34 3.28 16.97
C ILE A 108 10.70 3.82 18.23
N SER A 109 9.38 3.79 18.30
CA SER A 109 8.68 4.24 19.50
C SER A 109 9.05 3.39 20.70
N SER A 110 9.12 2.10 20.47
CA SER A 110 9.52 1.17 21.52
C SER A 110 10.91 1.46 22.03
N LEU A 111 11.83 1.71 21.11
CA LEU A 111 13.20 2.03 21.48
C LEU A 111 13.28 3.35 22.24
N ILE A 112 12.50 4.32 21.81
CA ILE A 112 12.48 5.61 22.48
C ILE A 112 11.94 5.45 23.89
N ASN A 113 10.87 4.71 24.04
CA ASN A 113 10.28 4.46 25.36
C ASN A 113 11.27 3.74 26.27
N GLN A 114 11.96 2.77 25.70
CA GLN A 114 12.94 2.03 26.45
C GLN A 114 14.09 2.94 26.90
N ALA A 115 14.56 3.76 26.00
CA ALA A 115 15.63 4.70 26.33
C ALA A 115 15.18 5.68 27.41
N ASN A 116 13.95 6.16 27.30
CA ASN A 116 13.42 7.08 28.30
C ASN A 116 13.27 6.39 29.64
N SER A 117 12.86 5.15 29.65
CA SER A 117 12.76 4.40 30.90
C SER A 117 14.09 4.24 31.57
N GLU A 118 15.11 4.02 30.78
CA GLU A 118 16.43 3.79 31.32
C GLU A 118 17.17 5.08 31.66
N LYS A 119 16.67 6.16 31.12
CA LYS A 119 17.36 7.43 31.29
C LYS A 119 17.62 7.82 32.72
N PRO A 120 16.63 7.73 33.61
CA PRO A 120 16.91 8.12 34.99
C PRO A 120 18.02 7.30 35.63
N VAL A 121 18.18 6.08 35.18
CA VAL A 121 19.23 5.23 35.70
C VAL A 121 20.56 5.60 35.09
N GLN A 122 20.57 5.87 33.83
CA GLN A 122 21.77 6.17 33.08
C GLN A 122 22.24 7.57 33.31
N ASP A 123 21.33 8.48 33.43
CA ASP A 123 21.64 9.85 33.60
C ASP A 123 21.89 10.14 35.08
#